data_fccde9d86838ea5efdfb98a183260f70
#
_entry.id   fccde9d86838ea5efdfb98a183260f70
#
_cell.length_a   1.000
_cell.length_b   1.000
_cell.length_c   1.000
_cell.angle_alpha   90.00
_cell.angle_beta   90.00
_cell.angle_gamma   90.00
#
_symmetry.space_group_name_H-M   'P 1'
#
loop_
_entity.id
_entity.type
_entity.pdbx_description
1 polymer ?
#
loop_
_entity_poly.entity_id
_entity_poly.type
_entity_poly.pdbx_seq_one_letter_code
_entity_poly.pdbx_strand_id
1 'polypeptide(L)'
;MMNATARPTSPATESTRIHRQVVLPLGKSFEIAFNSIRVRFFRSMITTMSLVLAVSFLSFVSVNTDVANGLLATGDPALRQALIRSGYDLRPEDTRADSGPKQRWIVILSLLVCVVGIVNAQLMAVTERFREIGTMKCLGALDRFILRLFLLEASMQGLAGAGIGALAGAAFALLSNTFRFGALAVTTPASGDILISVAMATGVGCLLSVIGVLYPAFVAARMQPVEAMRAEH
;
A
#
# COMPACT_ATOMS: atom_id res chain seq x y z
N MET A 1 72.24 -29.58 50.16
CA MET A 1 71.65 -30.89 49.92
C MET A 1 70.18 -30.77 49.65
N MET A 2 69.83 -31.29 48.52
CA MET A 2 68.56 -31.84 48.08
C MET A 2 67.55 -30.86 47.50
N ASN A 3 67.64 -30.82 46.28
CA ASN A 3 66.87 -30.61 45.09
C ASN A 3 65.42 -31.19 45.18
N ALA A 4 64.41 -30.40 45.01
CA ALA A 4 63.04 -30.85 44.76
C ALA A 4 62.48 -30.12 43.57
N THR A 5 62.60 -30.78 42.43
CA THR A 5 62.03 -30.44 41.14
C THR A 5 60.48 -30.44 41.22
N ALA A 6 59.86 -29.24 41.15
CA ALA A 6 58.45 -29.13 40.92
C ALA A 6 58.13 -29.31 39.44
N ARG A 7 57.40 -30.35 39.08
CA ARG A 7 56.80 -30.60 37.77
C ARG A 7 55.74 -29.53 37.46
N PRO A 8 55.73 -28.97 36.24
CA PRO A 8 54.59 -28.14 35.86
C PRO A 8 53.38 -29.02 35.59
N THR A 9 52.31 -28.78 36.35
CA THR A 9 51.01 -29.36 36.10
C THR A 9 50.45 -28.75 34.81
N SER A 10 50.29 -29.60 33.81
CA SER A 10 49.61 -29.32 32.58
C SER A 10 48.18 -28.81 32.88
N PRO A 11 47.74 -27.66 32.26
CA PRO A 11 46.33 -27.27 32.39
C PRO A 11 45.47 -28.31 31.69
N ALA A 12 44.56 -28.88 32.46
CA ALA A 12 43.53 -29.78 31.96
C ALA A 12 42.78 -29.09 30.80
N THR A 13 42.79 -29.74 29.66
CA THR A 13 42.00 -29.37 28.47
C THR A 13 40.53 -29.36 28.86
N GLU A 14 40.02 -28.19 29.13
CA GLU A 14 38.58 -27.96 29.32
C GLU A 14 37.91 -28.29 28.00
N SER A 15 37.40 -29.50 27.89
CA SER A 15 36.62 -29.98 26.77
C SER A 15 35.43 -29.05 26.61
N THR A 16 35.52 -28.17 25.63
CA THR A 16 34.41 -27.33 25.15
C THR A 16 33.25 -28.29 24.85
N ARG A 17 32.34 -28.45 25.78
CA ARG A 17 31.06 -29.13 25.52
C ARG A 17 30.35 -28.35 24.45
N ILE A 18 30.47 -28.84 23.21
CA ILE A 18 29.63 -28.39 22.08
C ILE A 18 28.20 -28.64 22.54
N HIS A 19 27.51 -27.56 22.89
CA HIS A 19 26.09 -27.61 23.21
C HIS A 19 25.40 -28.18 21.96
N ARG A 20 24.89 -29.40 22.15
CA ARG A 20 24.07 -30.10 21.15
C ARG A 20 23.02 -29.10 20.66
N GLN A 21 23.07 -28.71 19.41
CA GLN A 21 22.06 -27.84 18.81
C GLN A 21 20.68 -28.45 19.09
N VAL A 22 19.85 -27.73 19.84
CA VAL A 22 18.47 -28.14 20.13
C VAL A 22 17.74 -28.12 18.78
N VAL A 23 17.57 -29.33 18.23
CA VAL A 23 16.73 -29.48 17.02
C VAL A 23 15.32 -29.09 17.42
N LEU A 24 14.88 -27.91 17.00
CA LEU A 24 13.49 -27.50 17.22
C LEU A 24 12.55 -28.54 16.62
N PRO A 25 11.54 -29.01 17.36
CA PRO A 25 10.53 -29.91 16.82
C PRO A 25 9.82 -29.24 15.65
N LEU A 26 9.62 -29.98 14.56
CA LEU A 26 9.05 -29.48 13.28
C LEU A 26 7.75 -28.69 13.48
N GLY A 27 6.93 -29.02 14.48
CA GLY A 27 5.71 -28.26 14.82
C GLY A 27 5.99 -26.83 15.28
N LYS A 28 7.05 -26.61 16.10
CA LYS A 28 7.43 -25.25 16.54
C LYS A 28 8.07 -24.45 15.41
N SER A 29 8.84 -25.09 14.55
CA SER A 29 9.39 -24.43 13.36
C SER A 29 8.29 -23.98 12.39
N PHE A 30 7.24 -24.80 12.22
CA PHE A 30 6.07 -24.46 11.41
C PHE A 30 5.24 -23.32 12.02
N GLU A 31 5.04 -23.36 13.35
CA GLU A 31 4.33 -22.31 14.09
C GLU A 31 5.04 -20.94 13.97
N ILE A 32 6.38 -20.95 14.14
CA ILE A 32 7.20 -19.73 14.00
C ILE A 32 7.17 -19.22 12.56
N ALA A 33 7.31 -20.10 11.57
CA ALA A 33 7.24 -19.73 10.15
C ALA A 33 5.86 -19.17 9.79
N PHE A 34 4.79 -19.83 10.22
CA PHE A 34 3.41 -19.37 9.98
C PHE A 34 3.12 -18.02 10.63
N ASN A 35 3.57 -17.82 11.87
CA ASN A 35 3.38 -16.56 12.59
C ASN A 35 4.20 -15.42 11.95
N SER A 36 5.41 -15.70 11.46
CA SER A 36 6.23 -14.74 10.73
C SER A 36 5.58 -14.32 9.39
N ILE A 37 5.06 -15.28 8.63
CA ILE A 37 4.31 -15.01 7.39
C ILE A 37 3.04 -14.21 7.70
N ARG A 38 2.31 -14.59 8.75
CA ARG A 38 1.09 -13.91 9.17
C ARG A 38 1.33 -12.43 9.49
N VAL A 39 2.36 -12.11 10.26
CA VAL A 39 2.67 -10.71 10.64
C VAL A 39 3.05 -9.87 9.40
N ARG A 40 3.87 -10.42 8.49
CA ARG A 40 4.22 -9.75 7.22
C ARG A 40 2.99 -9.53 6.33
N PHE A 41 2.11 -10.54 6.25
CA PHE A 41 0.87 -10.47 5.47
C PHE A 41 -0.10 -9.42 6.01
N PHE A 42 -0.33 -9.39 7.33
CA PHE A 42 -1.23 -8.41 7.94
C PHE A 42 -0.76 -6.97 7.73
N ARG A 43 0.53 -6.71 7.77
CA ARG A 43 1.07 -5.37 7.53
C ARG A 43 0.89 -4.95 6.07
N SER A 44 1.27 -5.80 5.13
CA SER A 44 1.02 -5.55 3.71
C SER A 44 -0.47 -5.36 3.43
N MET A 45 -1.33 -6.10 4.12
CA MET A 45 -2.78 -5.97 4.01
C MET A 45 -3.30 -4.62 4.51
N ILE A 46 -2.77 -4.09 5.63
CA ILE A 46 -3.19 -2.78 6.17
C ILE A 46 -2.83 -1.66 5.20
N THR A 47 -1.62 -1.68 4.62
CA THR A 47 -1.21 -0.67 3.63
C THR A 47 -2.01 -0.77 2.35
N THR A 48 -2.24 -1.98 1.85
CA THR A 48 -3.06 -2.19 0.66
C THR A 48 -4.51 -1.78 0.92
N MET A 49 -5.05 -2.07 2.11
CA MET A 49 -6.43 -1.69 2.46
C MET A 49 -6.61 -0.18 2.53
N SER A 50 -5.66 0.57 3.08
CA SER A 50 -5.71 2.04 3.08
C SER A 50 -5.68 2.61 1.67
N LEU A 51 -4.87 2.03 0.76
CA LEU A 51 -4.83 2.40 -0.65
C LEU A 51 -6.14 2.06 -1.35
N VAL A 52 -6.67 0.86 -1.13
CA VAL A 52 -7.98 0.42 -1.66
C VAL A 52 -9.08 1.39 -1.27
N LEU A 53 -9.16 1.78 0.02
CA LEU A 53 -10.18 2.71 0.51
C LEU A 53 -10.05 4.10 -0.13
N ALA A 54 -8.84 4.66 -0.21
CA ALA A 54 -8.61 5.98 -0.80
C ALA A 54 -8.94 6.01 -2.29
N VAL A 55 -8.51 4.99 -3.04
CA VAL A 55 -8.79 4.89 -4.48
C VAL A 55 -10.26 4.56 -4.74
N SER A 56 -10.89 3.75 -3.88
CA SER A 56 -12.33 3.47 -3.95
C SER A 56 -13.14 4.77 -3.79
N PHE A 57 -12.74 5.62 -2.84
CA PHE A 57 -13.40 6.91 -2.66
C PHE A 57 -13.20 7.84 -3.87
N LEU A 58 -11.98 7.91 -4.42
CA LEU A 58 -11.71 8.68 -5.64
C LEU A 58 -12.56 8.19 -6.81
N SER A 59 -12.59 6.88 -7.05
CA SER A 59 -13.37 6.26 -8.12
C SER A 59 -14.88 6.48 -7.92
N PHE A 60 -15.36 6.35 -6.68
CA PHE A 60 -16.75 6.63 -6.33
C PHE A 60 -17.15 8.05 -6.71
N VAL A 61 -16.33 9.05 -6.37
CA VAL A 61 -16.59 10.45 -6.70
C VAL A 61 -16.59 10.68 -8.20
N SER A 62 -15.60 10.14 -8.94
CA SER A 62 -15.49 10.28 -10.39
C SER A 62 -16.68 9.67 -11.12
N VAL A 63 -17.03 8.43 -10.79
CA VAL A 63 -18.17 7.72 -11.40
C VAL A 63 -19.50 8.40 -11.07
N ASN A 64 -19.68 8.93 -9.86
CA ASN A 64 -20.88 9.72 -9.55
C ASN A 64 -21.00 10.96 -10.45
N THR A 65 -19.88 11.63 -10.72
CA THR A 65 -19.85 12.78 -11.62
C THR A 65 -20.18 12.39 -13.05
N ASP A 66 -19.67 11.23 -13.52
CA ASP A 66 -19.97 10.70 -14.86
C ASP A 66 -21.44 10.34 -15.01
N VAL A 67 -22.02 9.68 -14.00
CA VAL A 67 -23.46 9.39 -13.98
C VAL A 67 -24.30 10.67 -14.00
N ALA A 68 -23.91 11.68 -13.22
CA ALA A 68 -24.62 12.97 -13.21
C ALA A 68 -24.53 13.67 -14.56
N ASN A 69 -23.38 13.62 -15.23
CA ASN A 69 -23.19 14.16 -16.59
C ASN A 69 -24.04 13.40 -17.61
N GLY A 70 -24.09 12.08 -17.53
CA GLY A 70 -24.94 11.25 -18.38
C GLY A 70 -26.44 11.62 -18.22
N LEU A 71 -26.89 11.77 -16.98
CA LEU A 71 -28.28 12.17 -16.69
C LEU A 71 -28.60 13.58 -17.16
N LEU A 72 -27.67 14.53 -17.07
CA LEU A 72 -27.84 15.89 -17.58
C LEU A 72 -27.92 15.91 -19.11
N ALA A 73 -27.19 15.05 -19.80
CA ALA A 73 -27.21 14.94 -21.26
C ALA A 73 -28.56 14.50 -21.81
N THR A 74 -29.43 13.85 -21.01
CA THR A 74 -30.79 13.47 -21.44
C THR A 74 -31.74 14.67 -21.54
N GLY A 75 -31.40 15.83 -20.94
CA GLY A 75 -32.18 17.05 -21.03
C GLY A 75 -33.52 17.03 -20.25
N ASP A 76 -33.79 16.00 -19.46
CA ASP A 76 -35.02 15.87 -18.70
C ASP A 76 -35.01 16.82 -17.46
N PRO A 77 -35.95 17.79 -17.37
CA PRO A 77 -36.00 18.71 -16.24
C PRO A 77 -36.30 18.03 -14.89
N ALA A 78 -36.97 16.89 -14.89
CA ALA A 78 -37.23 16.13 -13.67
C ALA A 78 -35.93 15.52 -13.08
N LEU A 79 -35.07 14.98 -13.95
CA LEU A 79 -33.76 14.42 -13.55
C LEU A 79 -32.82 15.53 -13.05
N ARG A 80 -32.87 16.71 -13.67
CA ARG A 80 -32.10 17.88 -13.22
C ARG A 80 -32.50 18.31 -11.81
N GLN A 81 -33.81 18.38 -11.52
CA GLN A 81 -34.29 18.68 -10.17
C GLN A 81 -33.88 17.61 -9.14
N ALA A 82 -33.90 16.34 -9.54
CA ALA A 82 -33.44 15.25 -8.68
C ALA A 82 -31.93 15.36 -8.37
N LEU A 83 -31.10 15.77 -9.33
CA LEU A 83 -29.67 16.01 -9.12
C LEU A 83 -29.43 17.20 -8.16
N ILE A 84 -30.17 18.30 -8.30
CA ILE A 84 -30.08 19.44 -7.36
C ILE A 84 -30.47 19.02 -5.95
N ARG A 85 -31.54 18.23 -5.79
CA ARG A 85 -31.93 17.66 -4.48
C ARG A 85 -30.88 16.71 -3.89
N SER A 86 -30.09 16.07 -4.74
CA SER A 86 -28.99 15.19 -4.33
C SER A 86 -27.72 15.95 -3.92
N GLY A 87 -27.74 17.30 -3.97
CA GLY A 87 -26.64 18.16 -3.52
C GLY A 87 -25.64 18.58 -4.59
N TYR A 88 -25.98 18.40 -5.88
CA TYR A 88 -25.20 18.98 -6.97
C TYR A 88 -25.58 20.47 -7.13
N ASP A 89 -24.57 21.34 -7.09
CA ASP A 89 -24.74 22.79 -7.30
C ASP A 89 -24.75 23.06 -8.80
N LEU A 90 -25.94 22.88 -9.42
CA LEU A 90 -26.15 23.05 -10.86
C LEU A 90 -26.82 24.38 -11.12
N ARG A 91 -26.13 25.28 -11.86
CA ARG A 91 -26.72 26.51 -12.39
C ARG A 91 -27.59 26.19 -13.61
N PRO A 92 -28.57 27.05 -13.93
CA PRO A 92 -29.46 26.84 -15.10
C PRO A 92 -28.73 26.67 -16.44
N GLU A 93 -27.53 27.24 -16.55
CA GLU A 93 -26.69 27.23 -17.75
C GLU A 93 -25.67 26.09 -17.78
N ASP A 94 -25.50 25.35 -16.67
CA ASP A 94 -24.48 24.30 -16.59
C ASP A 94 -24.94 23.07 -17.38
N THR A 95 -24.17 22.71 -18.38
CA THR A 95 -24.33 21.49 -19.21
C THR A 95 -23.57 20.29 -18.61
N ARG A 96 -22.72 20.51 -17.61
CA ARG A 96 -21.93 19.49 -16.94
C ARG A 96 -22.00 19.65 -15.43
N ALA A 97 -22.20 18.54 -14.75
CA ALA A 97 -22.00 18.46 -13.31
C ALA A 97 -20.49 18.42 -13.03
N ASP A 98 -20.01 19.37 -12.25
CA ASP A 98 -18.64 19.32 -11.74
C ASP A 98 -18.65 18.89 -10.27
N SER A 99 -17.61 18.17 -9.86
CA SER A 99 -17.40 17.91 -8.45
C SER A 99 -17.10 19.25 -7.77
N GLY A 100 -18.01 19.67 -6.87
CA GLY A 100 -17.86 20.95 -6.17
C GLY A 100 -16.52 21.06 -5.43
N PRO A 101 -16.06 22.30 -5.13
CA PRO A 101 -14.78 22.53 -4.46
C PRO A 101 -14.63 21.74 -3.15
N LYS A 102 -15.70 21.60 -2.39
CA LYS A 102 -15.75 20.82 -1.14
C LYS A 102 -15.37 19.35 -1.39
N GLN A 103 -15.93 18.74 -2.44
CA GLN A 103 -15.69 17.34 -2.76
C GLN A 103 -14.25 17.09 -3.24
N ARG A 104 -13.70 18.02 -4.05
CA ARG A 104 -12.29 17.98 -4.46
C ARG A 104 -11.34 18.05 -3.27
N TRP A 105 -11.61 18.93 -2.29
CA TRP A 105 -10.80 19.02 -1.08
C TRP A 105 -10.84 17.73 -0.26
N ILE A 106 -11.99 17.11 -0.10
CA ILE A 106 -12.13 15.84 0.62
C ILE A 106 -11.32 14.72 -0.08
N VAL A 107 -11.37 14.66 -1.42
CA VAL A 107 -10.56 13.70 -2.20
C VAL A 107 -9.07 13.95 -1.98
N ILE A 108 -8.62 15.19 -2.10
CA ILE A 108 -7.20 15.54 -1.90
C ILE A 108 -6.73 15.17 -0.49
N LEU A 109 -7.51 15.48 0.53
CA LEU A 109 -7.19 15.12 1.91
C LEU A 109 -7.14 13.60 2.12
N SER A 110 -8.09 12.86 1.54
CA SER A 110 -8.12 11.39 1.60
C SER A 110 -6.85 10.78 0.97
N LEU A 111 -6.46 11.28 -0.22
CA LEU A 111 -5.26 10.82 -0.90
C LEU A 111 -3.99 11.18 -0.13
N LEU A 112 -3.94 12.36 0.49
CA LEU A 112 -2.80 12.78 1.31
C LEU A 112 -2.64 11.89 2.54
N VAL A 113 -3.72 11.60 3.26
CA VAL A 113 -3.71 10.67 4.41
C VAL A 113 -3.25 9.27 3.97
N CYS A 114 -3.70 8.82 2.80
CA CYS A 114 -3.25 7.55 2.22
C CYS A 114 -1.74 7.53 1.99
N VAL A 115 -1.17 8.58 1.38
CA VAL A 115 0.28 8.67 1.14
C VAL A 115 1.06 8.63 2.45
N VAL A 116 0.63 9.37 3.47
CA VAL A 116 1.26 9.36 4.80
C VAL A 116 1.20 7.95 5.41
N GLY A 117 0.07 7.26 5.29
CA GLY A 117 -0.08 5.88 5.73
C GLY A 117 0.87 4.91 5.02
N ILE A 118 1.01 5.04 3.69
CA ILE A 118 1.95 4.24 2.90
C ILE A 118 3.39 4.50 3.34
N VAL A 119 3.80 5.76 3.46
CA VAL A 119 5.15 6.14 3.90
C VAL A 119 5.48 5.53 5.27
N ASN A 120 4.59 5.69 6.24
CA ASN A 120 4.79 5.19 7.60
C ASN A 120 4.94 3.66 7.63
N ALA A 121 4.07 2.96 6.92
CA ALA A 121 4.10 1.50 6.88
C ALA A 121 5.31 0.95 6.12
N GLN A 122 5.75 1.63 5.06
CA GLN A 122 6.94 1.26 4.31
C GLN A 122 8.23 1.54 5.08
N LEU A 123 8.30 2.64 5.85
CA LEU A 123 9.43 2.87 6.76
C LEU A 123 9.58 1.74 7.77
N MET A 124 8.46 1.28 8.34
CA MET A 124 8.49 0.16 9.27
C MET A 124 8.88 -1.15 8.57
N ALA A 125 8.43 -1.39 7.34
CA ALA A 125 8.84 -2.55 6.54
C ALA A 125 10.35 -2.54 6.23
N VAL A 126 10.93 -1.36 5.97
CA VAL A 126 12.37 -1.19 5.76
C VAL A 126 13.15 -1.54 7.03
N THR A 127 12.73 -1.08 8.22
CA THR A 127 13.41 -1.38 9.48
C THR A 127 13.40 -2.89 9.80
N GLU A 128 12.36 -3.61 9.46
CA GLU A 128 12.30 -5.07 9.64
C GLU A 128 13.20 -5.84 8.66
N ARG A 129 13.37 -5.33 7.44
CA ARG A 129 14.22 -5.92 6.42
C ARG A 129 15.67 -5.40 6.47
N PHE A 130 16.03 -4.66 7.52
CA PHE A 130 17.32 -4.01 7.67
C PHE A 130 18.49 -4.99 7.48
N ARG A 131 18.39 -6.16 8.11
CA ARG A 131 19.39 -7.23 8.02
C ARG A 131 19.48 -7.85 6.63
N GLU A 132 18.34 -8.08 5.96
CA GLU A 132 18.29 -8.62 4.60
C GLU A 132 18.96 -7.64 3.62
N ILE A 133 18.69 -6.34 3.75
CA ILE A 133 19.31 -5.29 2.94
C ILE A 133 20.82 -5.21 3.21
N GLY A 134 21.22 -5.30 4.49
CA GLY A 134 22.63 -5.32 4.89
C GLY A 134 23.40 -6.48 4.28
N THR A 135 22.87 -7.70 4.32
CA THR A 135 23.51 -8.88 3.70
C THR A 135 23.59 -8.77 2.19
N MET A 136 22.58 -8.26 1.50
CA MET A 136 22.64 -8.02 0.06
C MET A 136 23.75 -7.01 -0.30
N LYS A 137 23.92 -5.96 0.48
CA LYS A 137 24.99 -4.97 0.29
C LYS A 137 26.38 -5.54 0.55
N CYS A 138 26.54 -6.39 1.57
CA CYS A 138 27.79 -7.10 1.81
C CYS A 138 28.17 -8.04 0.66
N LEU A 139 27.20 -8.59 -0.05
CA LEU A 139 27.38 -9.40 -1.25
C LEU A 139 27.61 -8.56 -2.52
N GLY A 140 27.66 -7.22 -2.40
CA GLY A 140 27.95 -6.31 -3.52
C GLY A 140 26.73 -5.77 -4.26
N ALA A 141 25.53 -5.86 -3.69
CA ALA A 141 24.34 -5.27 -4.31
C ALA A 141 24.45 -3.73 -4.35
N LEU A 142 24.23 -3.15 -5.54
CA LEU A 142 24.22 -1.72 -5.73
C LEU A 142 22.96 -1.08 -5.12
N ASP A 143 23.08 0.16 -4.65
CA ASP A 143 21.94 0.95 -4.14
C ASP A 143 20.80 1.04 -5.14
N ARG A 144 21.12 1.15 -6.45
CA ARG A 144 20.12 1.17 -7.53
C ARG A 144 19.32 -0.13 -7.64
N PHE A 145 19.92 -1.27 -7.28
CA PHE A 145 19.22 -2.56 -7.30
C PHE A 145 18.17 -2.61 -6.19
N ILE A 146 18.56 -2.19 -4.99
CA ILE A 146 17.64 -2.13 -3.82
C ILE A 146 16.48 -1.18 -4.11
N LEU A 147 16.79 0.02 -4.65
CA LEU A 147 15.75 0.99 -5.02
C LEU A 147 14.77 0.41 -6.04
N ARG A 148 15.24 -0.25 -7.10
CA ARG A 148 14.39 -0.88 -8.10
C ARG A 148 13.51 -1.97 -7.52
N LEU A 149 14.02 -2.76 -6.58
CA LEU A 149 13.26 -3.82 -5.91
C LEU A 149 12.06 -3.24 -5.16
N PHE A 150 12.27 -2.19 -4.36
CA PHE A 150 11.20 -1.51 -3.63
C PHE A 150 10.18 -0.83 -4.57
N LEU A 151 10.65 -0.20 -5.65
CA LEU A 151 9.75 0.41 -6.63
C LEU A 151 8.88 -0.62 -7.36
N LEU A 152 9.46 -1.76 -7.74
CA LEU A 152 8.70 -2.85 -8.36
C LEU A 152 7.66 -3.44 -7.40
N GLU A 153 8.05 -3.70 -6.15
CA GLU A 153 7.12 -4.15 -5.11
C GLU A 153 5.96 -3.16 -4.94
N ALA A 154 6.27 -1.86 -4.83
CA ALA A 154 5.28 -0.80 -4.69
C ALA A 154 4.37 -0.66 -5.92
N SER A 155 4.91 -0.77 -7.13
CA SER A 155 4.12 -0.67 -8.36
C SER A 155 3.15 -1.85 -8.51
N MET A 156 3.59 -3.08 -8.19
CA MET A 156 2.72 -4.25 -8.20
C MET A 156 1.62 -4.16 -7.14
N GLN A 157 1.98 -3.76 -5.92
CA GLN A 157 1.03 -3.57 -4.83
C GLN A 157 0.06 -2.41 -5.13
N GLY A 158 0.59 -1.31 -5.70
CA GLY A 158 -0.18 -0.15 -6.14
C GLY A 158 -1.19 -0.50 -7.22
N LEU A 159 -0.77 -1.25 -8.24
CA LEU A 159 -1.64 -1.68 -9.33
C LEU A 159 -2.77 -2.62 -8.83
N ALA A 160 -2.43 -3.59 -7.99
CA ALA A 160 -3.41 -4.51 -7.43
C ALA A 160 -4.40 -3.79 -6.49
N GLY A 161 -3.88 -3.00 -5.52
CA GLY A 161 -4.71 -2.28 -4.56
C GLY A 161 -5.57 -1.19 -5.21
N ALA A 162 -4.97 -0.39 -6.11
CA ALA A 162 -5.71 0.65 -6.83
C ALA A 162 -6.74 0.05 -7.79
N GLY A 163 -6.44 -1.05 -8.49
CA GLY A 163 -7.38 -1.73 -9.36
C GLY A 163 -8.61 -2.26 -8.59
N ILE A 164 -8.37 -2.97 -7.48
CA ILE A 164 -9.44 -3.44 -6.60
C ILE A 164 -10.24 -2.25 -6.05
N GLY A 165 -9.56 -1.21 -5.57
CA GLY A 165 -10.19 0.00 -5.03
C GLY A 165 -11.05 0.72 -6.07
N ALA A 166 -10.53 0.92 -7.27
CA ALA A 166 -11.25 1.60 -8.35
C ALA A 166 -12.52 0.82 -8.78
N LEU A 167 -12.41 -0.51 -8.90
CA LEU A 167 -13.56 -1.35 -9.23
C LEU A 167 -14.60 -1.35 -8.09
N ALA A 168 -14.17 -1.45 -6.84
CA ALA A 168 -15.06 -1.40 -5.70
C ALA A 168 -15.78 -0.05 -5.60
N GLY A 169 -15.06 1.06 -5.79
CA GLY A 169 -15.62 2.41 -5.81
C GLY A 169 -16.63 2.62 -6.92
N ALA A 170 -16.32 2.17 -8.13
CA ALA A 170 -17.23 2.21 -9.27
C ALA A 170 -18.49 1.37 -9.03
N ALA A 171 -18.35 0.15 -8.53
CA ALA A 171 -19.48 -0.72 -8.21
C ALA A 171 -20.38 -0.09 -7.17
N PHE A 172 -19.80 0.49 -6.11
CA PHE A 172 -20.56 1.17 -5.06
C PHE A 172 -21.26 2.43 -5.59
N ALA A 173 -20.62 3.22 -6.47
CA ALA A 173 -21.22 4.38 -7.13
C ALA A 173 -22.41 3.97 -7.99
N LEU A 174 -22.26 2.96 -8.85
CA LEU A 174 -23.35 2.48 -9.70
C LEU A 174 -24.51 1.93 -8.88
N LEU A 175 -24.22 1.15 -7.84
CA LEU A 175 -25.24 0.62 -6.94
C LEU A 175 -26.01 1.75 -6.24
N SER A 176 -25.30 2.73 -5.68
CA SER A 176 -25.93 3.88 -5.02
C SER A 176 -26.80 4.70 -5.97
N ASN A 177 -26.34 4.94 -7.20
CA ASN A 177 -27.10 5.68 -8.19
C ASN A 177 -28.31 4.88 -8.72
N THR A 178 -28.18 3.56 -8.82
CA THR A 178 -29.31 2.70 -9.20
C THR A 178 -30.44 2.76 -8.16
N PHE A 179 -30.11 2.83 -6.87
CA PHE A 179 -31.11 3.00 -5.82
C PHE A 179 -31.78 4.39 -5.84
N ARG A 180 -31.07 5.43 -6.32
CA ARG A 180 -31.57 6.82 -6.36
C ARG A 180 -32.34 7.14 -7.64
N PHE A 181 -31.85 6.72 -8.80
CA PHE A 181 -32.36 7.12 -10.13
C PHE A 181 -32.91 5.93 -10.94
N GLY A 182 -32.91 4.71 -10.35
CA GLY A 182 -33.38 3.50 -11.04
C GLY A 182 -32.42 3.02 -12.12
N ALA A 183 -32.95 2.21 -13.06
CA ALA A 183 -32.18 1.62 -14.15
C ALA A 183 -31.55 2.66 -15.11
N LEU A 184 -32.09 3.88 -15.16
CA LEU A 184 -31.55 4.96 -16.00
C LEU A 184 -30.12 5.35 -15.61
N ALA A 185 -29.75 5.22 -14.36
CA ALA A 185 -28.39 5.52 -13.87
C ALA A 185 -27.30 4.61 -14.50
N VAL A 186 -27.65 3.44 -14.96
CA VAL A 186 -26.72 2.47 -15.57
C VAL A 186 -26.71 2.56 -17.10
N THR A 187 -27.86 2.90 -17.70
CA THR A 187 -28.01 2.92 -19.16
C THR A 187 -27.64 4.25 -19.80
N THR A 188 -27.69 5.36 -19.04
CA THR A 188 -27.48 6.71 -19.57
C THR A 188 -26.01 7.15 -19.67
N PRO A 189 -25.12 6.85 -18.69
CA PRO A 189 -23.71 7.18 -18.87
C PRO A 189 -23.09 6.31 -19.95
N ALA A 190 -22.30 6.92 -20.84
CA ALA A 190 -21.51 6.17 -21.79
C ALA A 190 -20.56 5.24 -21.00
N SER A 191 -20.68 3.91 -21.24
CA SER A 191 -19.83 2.92 -20.56
C SER A 191 -18.33 3.20 -20.73
N GLY A 192 -17.95 3.94 -21.78
CA GLY A 192 -16.61 4.45 -22.00
C GLY A 192 -16.13 5.44 -20.94
N ASP A 193 -16.98 6.37 -20.51
CA ASP A 193 -16.60 7.38 -19.52
C ASP A 193 -16.33 6.77 -18.15
N ILE A 194 -17.14 5.81 -17.73
CA ILE A 194 -16.93 5.06 -16.49
C ILE A 194 -15.61 4.28 -16.55
N LEU A 195 -15.32 3.64 -17.69
CA LEU A 195 -14.07 2.89 -17.85
C LEU A 195 -12.84 3.80 -17.78
N ILE A 196 -12.92 4.99 -18.40
CA ILE A 196 -11.86 6.00 -18.34
C ILE A 196 -11.67 6.47 -16.89
N SER A 197 -12.74 6.77 -16.16
CA SER A 197 -12.67 7.18 -14.75
C SER A 197 -12.06 6.11 -13.84
N VAL A 198 -12.41 4.85 -14.03
CA VAL A 198 -11.82 3.71 -13.32
C VAL A 198 -10.32 3.56 -13.66
N ALA A 199 -9.96 3.69 -14.95
CA ALA A 199 -8.57 3.63 -15.37
C ALA A 199 -7.74 4.81 -14.81
N MET A 200 -8.28 6.01 -14.83
CA MET A 200 -7.67 7.20 -14.23
C MET A 200 -7.49 7.04 -12.72
N ALA A 201 -8.50 6.57 -12.00
CA ALA A 201 -8.41 6.31 -10.56
C ALA A 201 -7.34 5.26 -10.23
N THR A 202 -7.26 4.19 -11.03
CA THR A 202 -6.22 3.16 -10.91
C THR A 202 -4.83 3.75 -11.17
N GLY A 203 -4.68 4.57 -12.21
CA GLY A 203 -3.43 5.26 -12.53
C GLY A 203 -2.96 6.19 -11.42
N VAL A 204 -3.86 7.00 -10.87
CA VAL A 204 -3.58 7.89 -9.73
C VAL A 204 -3.18 7.08 -8.50
N GLY A 205 -3.88 6.00 -8.17
CA GLY A 205 -3.56 5.15 -7.03
C GLY A 205 -2.20 4.47 -7.17
N CYS A 206 -1.86 3.97 -8.38
CA CYS A 206 -0.54 3.42 -8.67
C CYS A 206 0.57 4.46 -8.52
N LEU A 207 0.36 5.67 -9.04
CA LEU A 207 1.29 6.79 -8.91
C LEU A 207 1.53 7.16 -7.43
N LEU A 208 0.45 7.26 -6.65
CA LEU A 208 0.53 7.56 -5.21
C LEU A 208 1.28 6.48 -4.43
N SER A 209 1.08 5.21 -4.77
CA SER A 209 1.81 4.10 -4.16
C SER A 209 3.32 4.22 -4.42
N VAL A 210 3.72 4.53 -5.65
CA VAL A 210 5.12 4.74 -6.02
C VAL A 210 5.72 5.95 -5.31
N ILE A 211 5.00 7.08 -5.26
CA ILE A 211 5.45 8.29 -4.56
C ILE A 211 5.61 8.03 -3.06
N GLY A 212 4.66 7.33 -2.44
CA GLY A 212 4.71 6.99 -1.01
C GLY A 212 5.89 6.09 -0.64
N VAL A 213 6.34 5.23 -1.55
CA VAL A 213 7.48 4.33 -1.32
C VAL A 213 8.83 4.98 -1.67
N LEU A 214 8.84 6.05 -2.45
CA LEU A 214 10.08 6.65 -2.93
C LEU A 214 11.01 7.08 -1.78
N TYR A 215 10.47 7.74 -0.76
CA TYR A 215 11.24 8.18 0.41
C TYR A 215 11.79 6.99 1.23
N PRO A 216 10.99 6.00 1.67
CA PRO A 216 11.49 4.81 2.36
C PRO A 216 12.50 4.00 1.56
N ALA A 217 12.28 3.83 0.25
CA ALA A 217 13.19 3.12 -0.63
C ALA A 217 14.55 3.82 -0.74
N PHE A 218 14.56 5.15 -0.78
CA PHE A 218 15.79 5.93 -0.81
C PHE A 218 16.57 5.81 0.51
N VAL A 219 15.87 5.83 1.65
CA VAL A 219 16.47 5.60 2.98
C VAL A 219 17.09 4.21 3.03
N ALA A 220 16.35 3.17 2.61
CA ALA A 220 16.83 1.79 2.55
C ALA A 220 18.07 1.63 1.66
N ALA A 221 18.06 2.30 0.49
CA ALA A 221 19.19 2.22 -0.45
C ALA A 221 20.45 2.89 0.07
N ARG A 222 20.37 3.89 0.94
CA ARG A 222 21.52 4.61 1.50
C ARG A 222 22.07 4.05 2.82
N MET A 223 21.43 3.03 3.39
CA MET A 223 21.91 2.40 4.63
C MET A 223 23.30 1.80 4.49
N GLN A 224 24.14 2.03 5.50
CA GLN A 224 25.48 1.45 5.55
C GLN A 224 25.42 0.02 6.10
N PRO A 225 26.15 -0.97 5.49
CA PRO A 225 26.13 -2.36 5.95
C PRO A 225 26.60 -2.54 7.40
N VAL A 226 27.50 -1.67 7.85
CA VAL A 226 28.07 -1.69 9.21
C VAL A 226 27.01 -1.39 10.27
N GLU A 227 26.07 -0.49 10.00
CA GLU A 227 24.99 -0.17 10.92
C GLU A 227 23.99 -1.32 11.06
N ALA A 228 23.73 -2.03 9.95
CA ALA A 228 22.85 -3.19 9.94
C ALA A 228 23.38 -4.35 10.81
N MET A 229 24.71 -4.46 10.98
CA MET A 229 25.35 -5.47 11.82
C MET A 229 25.54 -5.02 13.29
N ARG A 230 25.55 -3.70 13.55
CA ARG A 230 25.69 -3.16 14.92
C ARG A 230 24.38 -3.12 15.72
N ALA A 231 23.25 -3.26 15.08
CA ALA A 231 21.93 -3.18 15.75
C ALA A 231 21.63 -4.38 16.67
N GLU A 232 22.60 -5.25 16.95
CA GLU A 232 22.48 -6.43 17.83
C GLU A 232 23.03 -6.23 19.26
N HIS A 233 23.30 -4.98 19.70
CA HIS A 233 23.75 -4.74 21.10
C HIS A 233 22.81 -3.81 21.83
#